data_84edeb8873c01c79d9fb15bb8fa419b5
#
_entry.id   84edeb8873c01c79d9fb15bb8fa419b5
#
_cell.length_a   1.000
_cell.length_b   1.000
_cell.length_c   1.000
_cell.angle_alpha   90.00
_cell.angle_beta   90.00
_cell.angle_gamma   90.00
#
_symmetry.space_group_name_H-M   'P 1'
#
loop_
_entity.id
_entity.type
_entity.pdbx_description
1 polymer ?
#
loop_
_entity_poly.entity_id
_entity_poly.type
_entity_poly.pdbx_seq_one_letter_code
_entity_poly.pdbx_strand_id
1 'polypeptide(L)'
;MKTYILSGGKSSRMGTDKGLVLLHQKPLVSYLIETLQNIAQEIKIIAHEPGYLNFNLPVIQDYYPEKGPLGGIFTALRDAKSDCLVISVDTPFISANHFIKMMEAHQENQLTLAFSDTKMYPLFGIYPHQIITQVEKSIQQNKLKLMDFLDGNSYQKVDFNFSMLEKMNINTFEELKTAEKILENGN
;
A
#
# COMPACT_ATOMS: atom_id res chain seq x y z
N MET A 1 2.30 -9.00 -11.94
CA MET A 1 1.77 -7.62 -11.94
C MET A 1 2.80 -6.69 -11.33
N LYS A 2 2.91 -5.44 -11.82
CA LYS A 2 3.73 -4.40 -11.17
C LYS A 2 3.09 -4.01 -9.84
N THR A 3 3.90 -3.88 -8.80
CA THR A 3 3.44 -3.62 -7.43
C THR A 3 4.17 -2.42 -6.84
N TYR A 4 3.42 -1.52 -6.22
CA TYR A 4 3.94 -0.29 -5.62
C TYR A 4 3.66 -0.28 -4.12
N ILE A 5 4.73 -0.17 -3.33
CA ILE A 5 4.65 0.04 -1.88
C ILE A 5 4.62 1.55 -1.64
N LEU A 6 3.51 2.06 -1.14
CA LEU A 6 3.41 3.46 -0.74
C LEU A 6 4.00 3.63 0.66
N SER A 7 5.10 4.33 0.71
CA SER A 7 5.76 4.70 1.95
C SER A 7 5.95 6.21 1.97
N GLY A 8 4.92 6.90 2.34
CA GLY A 8 4.90 8.35 2.41
C GLY A 8 3.71 8.82 3.23
N GLY A 9 3.88 9.90 3.89
CA GLY A 9 2.90 10.53 4.75
C GLY A 9 3.62 11.21 5.90
N LYS A 10 3.06 12.30 6.45
CA LYS A 10 3.62 12.99 7.62
C LYS A 10 3.54 12.05 8.82
N SER A 11 4.51 11.13 8.96
CA SER A 11 4.69 10.29 10.17
C SER A 11 5.17 11.13 11.36
N SER A 12 4.54 12.30 11.56
CA SER A 12 4.90 13.24 12.63
C SER A 12 4.84 12.63 14.04
N ARG A 13 4.13 11.51 14.18
CA ARG A 13 3.96 10.82 15.48
C ARG A 13 5.08 9.86 15.82
N MET A 14 5.84 9.39 14.84
CA MET A 14 6.94 8.43 15.03
C MET A 14 8.33 9.06 14.84
N GLY A 15 8.41 10.35 14.47
CA GLY A 15 9.67 11.09 14.32
C GLY A 15 10.58 10.62 13.18
N THR A 16 10.21 9.54 12.48
CA THR A 16 10.92 8.97 11.33
C THR A 16 9.90 8.45 10.31
N ASP A 17 10.37 8.16 9.10
CA ASP A 17 9.50 7.54 8.10
C ASP A 17 9.06 6.15 8.55
N LYS A 18 7.76 5.90 8.50
CA LYS A 18 7.10 4.72 9.05
C LYS A 18 7.70 3.41 8.52
N GLY A 19 7.94 3.32 7.23
CA GLY A 19 8.45 2.11 6.61
C GLY A 19 9.87 1.75 7.05
N LEU A 20 10.63 2.72 7.59
CA LEU A 20 11.97 2.53 8.12
C LEU A 20 11.99 2.24 9.62
N VAL A 21 10.85 2.34 10.30
CA VAL A 21 10.73 1.95 11.72
C VAL A 21 11.01 0.46 11.86
N LEU A 22 11.78 0.11 12.90
CA LEU A 22 12.16 -1.28 13.15
C LEU A 22 11.11 -2.01 13.99
N LEU A 23 10.71 -3.18 13.51
CA LEU A 23 9.97 -4.20 14.23
C LEU A 23 10.84 -5.46 14.28
N HIS A 24 11.19 -5.96 15.46
CA HIS A 24 12.17 -7.05 15.62
C HIS A 24 13.47 -6.82 14.82
N GLN A 25 14.05 -5.61 14.94
CA GLN A 25 15.28 -5.18 14.25
C GLN A 25 15.18 -5.14 12.71
N LYS A 26 13.99 -5.25 12.14
CA LYS A 26 13.75 -5.27 10.71
C LYS A 26 12.80 -4.11 10.32
N PRO A 27 13.14 -3.28 9.31
CA PRO A 27 12.26 -2.20 8.85
C PRO A 27 10.89 -2.73 8.42
N LEU A 28 9.81 -2.01 8.72
CA LEU A 28 8.45 -2.42 8.37
C LEU A 28 8.29 -2.71 6.86
N VAL A 29 8.91 -1.91 6.00
CA VAL A 29 8.84 -2.12 4.55
C VAL A 29 9.42 -3.49 4.13
N SER A 30 10.39 -4.03 4.87
CA SER A 30 11.02 -5.31 4.54
C SER A 30 10.06 -6.49 4.62
N TYR A 31 9.05 -6.42 5.48
CA TYR A 31 8.02 -7.47 5.57
C TYR A 31 7.24 -7.59 4.25
N LEU A 32 6.84 -6.45 3.66
CA LEU A 32 6.18 -6.44 2.35
C LEU A 32 7.11 -6.85 1.22
N ILE A 33 8.36 -6.38 1.23
CA ILE A 33 9.35 -6.73 0.20
C ILE A 33 9.55 -8.25 0.16
N GLU A 34 9.79 -8.89 1.30
CA GLU A 34 9.99 -10.35 1.38
C GLU A 34 8.75 -11.13 0.94
N THR A 35 7.56 -10.64 1.27
CA THR A 35 6.31 -11.25 0.81
C THR A 35 6.16 -11.15 -0.71
N LEU A 36 6.49 -9.99 -1.29
CA LEU A 36 6.23 -9.68 -2.70
C LEU A 36 7.31 -10.18 -3.65
N GLN A 37 8.57 -10.35 -3.22
CA GLN A 37 9.72 -10.63 -4.09
C GLN A 37 9.57 -11.89 -4.96
N ASN A 38 8.76 -12.86 -4.53
CA ASN A 38 8.54 -14.12 -5.24
C ASN A 38 7.23 -14.15 -6.04
N ILE A 39 6.38 -13.14 -5.92
CA ILE A 39 5.04 -13.14 -6.53
C ILE A 39 4.78 -11.92 -7.43
N ALA A 40 5.42 -10.80 -7.17
CA ALA A 40 5.29 -9.61 -8.00
C ALA A 40 6.23 -9.67 -9.21
N GLN A 41 5.76 -9.17 -10.35
CA GLN A 41 6.58 -9.04 -11.57
C GLN A 41 7.69 -8.00 -11.37
N GLU A 42 7.38 -6.93 -10.69
CA GLU A 42 8.26 -5.82 -10.35
C GLU A 42 7.75 -5.16 -9.07
N ILE A 43 8.66 -4.80 -8.17
CA ILE A 43 8.33 -4.06 -6.94
C ILE A 43 9.04 -2.71 -7.01
N LYS A 44 8.29 -1.64 -6.75
CA LYS A 44 8.85 -0.28 -6.57
C LYS A 44 8.34 0.33 -5.29
N ILE A 45 9.15 1.19 -4.69
CA ILE A 45 8.78 1.93 -3.47
C ILE A 45 8.50 3.37 -3.87
N ILE A 46 7.34 3.90 -3.48
CA ILE A 46 7.04 5.33 -3.61
C ILE A 46 7.32 5.98 -2.26
N ALA A 47 8.41 6.74 -2.18
CA ALA A 47 8.91 7.36 -0.97
C ALA A 47 9.79 8.58 -1.26
N HIS A 48 9.99 9.42 -0.23
CA HIS A 48 10.89 10.58 -0.30
C HIS A 48 12.20 10.37 0.46
N GLU A 49 12.20 9.50 1.48
CA GLU A 49 13.35 9.30 2.36
C GLU A 49 14.45 8.47 1.68
N PRO A 50 15.72 8.92 1.72
CA PRO A 50 16.84 8.22 1.10
C PRO A 50 17.10 6.80 1.66
N GLY A 51 16.65 6.53 2.89
CA GLY A 51 16.81 5.22 3.53
C GLY A 51 16.24 4.04 2.75
N TYR A 52 15.27 4.29 1.87
CA TYR A 52 14.68 3.25 1.01
C TYR A 52 15.64 2.75 -0.09
N LEU A 53 16.67 3.49 -0.44
CA LEU A 53 17.68 3.06 -1.42
C LEU A 53 18.47 1.82 -0.95
N ASN A 54 18.49 1.56 0.35
CA ASN A 54 19.19 0.40 0.95
C ASN A 54 18.50 -0.95 0.66
N PHE A 55 17.28 -0.96 0.11
CA PHE A 55 16.54 -2.20 -0.17
C PHE A 55 16.79 -2.78 -1.56
N ASN A 56 17.68 -2.18 -2.36
CA ASN A 56 17.99 -2.62 -3.74
C ASN A 56 16.75 -2.73 -4.65
N LEU A 57 15.75 -1.90 -4.40
CA LEU A 57 14.55 -1.75 -5.24
C LEU A 57 14.49 -0.35 -5.82
N PRO A 58 13.87 -0.17 -7.00
CA PRO A 58 13.60 1.16 -7.53
C PRO A 58 12.76 1.99 -6.55
N VAL A 59 13.24 3.19 -6.24
CA VAL A 59 12.52 4.18 -5.40
C VAL A 59 12.09 5.33 -6.30
N ILE A 60 10.81 5.68 -6.24
CA ILE A 60 10.23 6.78 -7.03
C ILE A 60 9.68 7.82 -6.05
N GLN A 61 9.89 9.08 -6.35
CA GLN A 61 9.26 10.18 -5.61
C GLN A 61 7.87 10.46 -6.12
N ASP A 62 6.96 10.87 -5.22
CA ASP A 62 5.63 11.30 -5.61
C ASP A 62 5.68 12.40 -6.67
N TYR A 63 4.94 12.21 -7.77
CA TYR A 63 4.80 13.21 -8.81
C TYR A 63 4.06 14.46 -8.29
N TYR A 64 3.06 14.25 -7.44
CA TYR A 64 2.35 15.29 -6.71
C TYR A 64 2.64 15.14 -5.21
N PRO A 65 3.70 15.77 -4.68
CA PRO A 65 4.06 15.66 -3.27
C PRO A 65 2.96 16.22 -2.36
N GLU A 66 2.84 15.67 -1.16
CA GLU A 66 1.89 16.07 -0.13
C GLU A 66 0.40 15.94 -0.53
N LYS A 67 0.06 15.13 -1.54
CA LYS A 67 -1.32 14.87 -1.96
C LYS A 67 -1.88 13.56 -1.38
N GLY A 68 -1.24 13.04 -0.34
CA GLY A 68 -1.69 11.84 0.37
C GLY A 68 -1.77 10.61 -0.54
N PRO A 69 -2.66 9.65 -0.22
CA PRO A 69 -2.72 8.41 -0.97
C PRO A 69 -3.00 8.56 -2.47
N LEU A 70 -3.77 9.58 -2.88
CA LEU A 70 -4.03 9.84 -4.30
C LEU A 70 -2.78 10.25 -5.06
N GLY A 71 -1.84 10.98 -4.42
CA GLY A 71 -0.53 11.29 -5.01
C GLY A 71 0.28 10.05 -5.31
N GLY A 72 0.37 9.14 -4.35
CA GLY A 72 1.05 7.86 -4.51
C GLY A 72 0.40 6.96 -5.57
N ILE A 73 -0.94 6.85 -5.58
CA ILE A 73 -1.69 6.10 -6.59
C ILE A 73 -1.46 6.68 -7.99
N PHE A 74 -1.52 8.01 -8.15
CA PHE A 74 -1.22 8.67 -9.41
C PHE A 74 0.20 8.33 -9.89
N THR A 75 1.18 8.42 -9.00
CA THR A 75 2.58 8.13 -9.30
C THR A 75 2.77 6.67 -9.74
N ALA A 76 2.11 5.73 -9.05
CA ALA A 76 2.11 4.31 -9.42
C ALA A 76 1.54 4.09 -10.82
N LEU A 77 0.35 4.63 -11.12
CA LEU A 77 -0.31 4.48 -12.41
C LEU A 77 0.49 5.12 -13.56
N ARG A 78 1.10 6.28 -13.31
CA ARG A 78 1.94 6.99 -14.28
C ARG A 78 3.20 6.20 -14.64
N ASP A 79 3.84 5.59 -13.66
CA ASP A 79 5.05 4.78 -13.88
C ASP A 79 4.69 3.40 -14.47
N ALA A 80 3.65 2.76 -13.98
CA ALA A 80 3.24 1.43 -14.45
C ALA A 80 2.81 1.42 -15.91
N LYS A 81 2.07 2.42 -16.36
CA LYS A 81 1.41 2.51 -17.68
C LYS A 81 0.51 1.29 -17.96
N SER A 82 0.02 0.68 -16.93
CA SER A 82 -0.87 -0.49 -16.91
C SER A 82 -1.58 -0.54 -15.56
N ASP A 83 -2.51 -1.46 -15.39
CA ASP A 83 -3.09 -1.77 -14.09
C ASP A 83 -1.98 -2.20 -13.14
N CYS A 84 -2.01 -1.73 -11.89
CA CYS A 84 -0.97 -2.02 -10.91
C CYS A 84 -1.55 -2.22 -9.51
N LEU A 85 -0.87 -3.06 -8.75
CA LEU A 85 -1.18 -3.29 -7.34
C LEU A 85 -0.52 -2.20 -6.50
N VAL A 86 -1.29 -1.66 -5.57
CA VAL A 86 -0.85 -0.67 -4.59
C VAL A 86 -1.06 -1.22 -3.20
N ILE A 87 -0.03 -1.13 -2.36
CA ILE A 87 -0.07 -1.49 -0.94
C ILE A 87 0.58 -0.41 -0.10
N SER A 88 0.00 -0.10 1.06
CA SER A 88 0.61 0.83 2.02
C SER A 88 1.54 0.09 2.98
N VAL A 89 2.65 0.73 3.33
CA VAL A 89 3.60 0.21 4.32
C VAL A 89 3.02 0.10 5.72
N ASP A 90 1.87 0.71 6.00
CA ASP A 90 1.21 0.62 7.31
C ASP A 90 0.45 -0.71 7.55
N THR A 91 0.30 -1.54 6.51
CA THR A 91 -0.23 -2.91 6.60
C THR A 91 0.83 -3.94 6.20
N PRO A 92 1.92 -4.09 6.99
CA PRO A 92 3.11 -4.83 6.56
C PRO A 92 2.93 -6.35 6.53
N PHE A 93 1.86 -6.89 7.13
CA PHE A 93 1.72 -8.33 7.39
C PHE A 93 0.78 -9.06 6.42
N ILE A 94 0.31 -8.42 5.37
CA ILE A 94 -0.52 -9.08 4.35
C ILE A 94 0.25 -10.24 3.74
N SER A 95 -0.33 -11.44 3.77
CA SER A 95 0.33 -12.66 3.34
C SER A 95 0.41 -12.79 1.80
N ALA A 96 1.37 -13.59 1.33
CA ALA A 96 1.55 -13.88 -0.10
C ALA A 96 0.28 -14.43 -0.75
N ASN A 97 -0.46 -15.30 -0.06
CA ASN A 97 -1.70 -15.88 -0.56
C ASN A 97 -2.78 -14.82 -0.81
N HIS A 98 -2.83 -13.77 0.00
CA HIS A 98 -3.78 -12.67 -0.21
C HIS A 98 -3.41 -11.81 -1.43
N PHE A 99 -2.12 -11.59 -1.67
CA PHE A 99 -1.66 -10.92 -2.90
C PHE A 99 -1.98 -11.74 -4.14
N ILE A 100 -1.73 -13.06 -4.11
CA ILE A 100 -2.05 -13.97 -5.23
C ILE A 100 -3.56 -13.94 -5.50
N LYS A 101 -4.39 -14.14 -4.47
CA LYS A 101 -5.85 -14.09 -4.60
C LYS A 101 -6.35 -12.75 -5.16
N MET A 102 -5.75 -11.63 -4.74
CA MET A 102 -6.07 -10.29 -5.26
C MET A 102 -5.80 -10.21 -6.77
N MET A 103 -4.62 -10.68 -7.20
CA MET A 103 -4.22 -10.67 -8.62
C MET A 103 -5.07 -11.62 -9.48
N GLU A 104 -5.43 -12.80 -8.95
CA GLU A 104 -6.29 -13.77 -9.64
C GLU A 104 -7.74 -13.29 -9.79
N ALA A 105 -8.24 -12.57 -8.80
CA ALA A 105 -9.59 -12.01 -8.83
C ALA A 105 -9.71 -10.79 -9.75
N HIS A 106 -8.61 -10.10 -10.04
CA HIS A 106 -8.64 -8.86 -10.80
C HIS A 106 -9.06 -9.08 -12.26
N GLN A 107 -9.94 -8.20 -12.74
CA GLN A 107 -10.30 -8.08 -14.14
C GLN A 107 -9.68 -6.81 -14.72
N GLU A 108 -9.14 -6.92 -15.93
CA GLU A 108 -8.49 -5.80 -16.61
C GLU A 108 -9.41 -4.56 -16.67
N ASN A 109 -8.81 -3.39 -16.46
CA ASN A 109 -9.51 -2.11 -16.43
C ASN A 109 -10.56 -1.96 -15.31
N GLN A 110 -10.56 -2.81 -14.30
CA GLN A 110 -11.47 -2.73 -13.16
C GLN A 110 -10.71 -2.38 -11.87
N LEU A 111 -11.19 -1.38 -11.13
CA LEU A 111 -10.70 -1.10 -9.78
C LEU A 111 -11.07 -2.28 -8.87
N THR A 112 -10.07 -2.87 -8.21
CA THR A 112 -10.25 -4.06 -7.37
C THR A 112 -9.73 -3.77 -5.97
N LEU A 113 -10.57 -3.90 -4.95
CA LEU A 113 -10.26 -3.50 -3.57
C LEU A 113 -10.43 -4.65 -2.59
N ALA A 114 -9.51 -4.71 -1.61
CA ALA A 114 -9.59 -5.69 -0.55
C ALA A 114 -10.60 -5.28 0.53
N PHE A 115 -11.32 -6.29 1.02
CA PHE A 115 -12.21 -6.19 2.17
C PHE A 115 -11.90 -7.31 3.17
N SER A 116 -12.04 -7.02 4.45
CA SER A 116 -12.09 -8.03 5.50
C SER A 116 -13.16 -7.66 6.51
N ASP A 117 -14.03 -8.59 6.82
CA ASP A 117 -15.30 -8.33 7.50
C ASP A 117 -16.11 -7.30 6.69
N THR A 118 -16.43 -6.15 7.26
CA THR A 118 -17.11 -5.04 6.56
C THR A 118 -16.16 -3.89 6.19
N LYS A 119 -14.88 -3.98 6.56
CA LYS A 119 -13.88 -2.92 6.39
C LYS A 119 -13.22 -3.01 5.02
N MET A 120 -13.19 -1.89 4.30
CA MET A 120 -12.38 -1.71 3.09
C MET A 120 -10.93 -1.42 3.46
N TYR A 121 -10.00 -1.97 2.67
CA TYR A 121 -8.56 -1.70 2.72
C TYR A 121 -8.14 -1.04 1.39
N PRO A 122 -8.39 0.25 1.22
CA PRO A 122 -8.24 0.92 -0.08
C PRO A 122 -6.78 0.94 -0.58
N LEU A 123 -5.81 0.91 0.32
CA LEU A 123 -4.38 0.81 0.00
C LEU A 123 -3.86 -0.64 0.04
N PHE A 124 -4.74 -1.61 -0.16
CA PHE A 124 -4.46 -2.93 -0.67
C PHE A 124 -5.45 -3.19 -1.81
N GLY A 125 -5.08 -2.76 -3.01
CA GLY A 125 -5.95 -2.82 -4.17
C GLY A 125 -5.21 -2.78 -5.49
N ILE A 126 -5.91 -3.15 -6.57
CA ILE A 126 -5.41 -3.00 -7.94
C ILE A 126 -6.15 -1.84 -8.58
N TYR A 127 -5.38 -0.87 -9.01
CA TYR A 127 -5.84 0.36 -9.63
C TYR A 127 -5.65 0.27 -11.14
N PRO A 128 -6.73 0.40 -11.94
CA PRO A 128 -6.62 0.34 -13.39
C PRO A 128 -6.03 1.63 -13.97
N HIS A 129 -5.19 1.49 -14.98
CA HIS A 129 -4.52 2.65 -15.59
C HIS A 129 -5.51 3.68 -16.14
N GLN A 130 -6.67 3.24 -16.61
CA GLN A 130 -7.69 4.12 -17.18
C GLN A 130 -8.21 5.22 -16.24
N ILE A 131 -8.11 5.04 -14.90
CA ILE A 131 -8.57 6.06 -13.95
C ILE A 131 -7.56 7.17 -13.70
N ILE A 132 -6.36 7.14 -14.29
CA ILE A 132 -5.28 8.08 -14.00
C ILE A 132 -5.70 9.55 -14.17
N THR A 133 -6.47 9.85 -15.21
CA THR A 133 -6.99 11.21 -15.45
C THR A 133 -8.01 11.66 -14.41
N GLN A 134 -8.80 10.73 -13.85
CA GLN A 134 -9.75 11.02 -12.78
C GLN A 134 -9.02 11.30 -11.47
N VAL A 135 -7.97 10.51 -11.16
CA VAL A 135 -7.11 10.72 -10.00
C VAL A 135 -6.43 12.09 -10.10
N GLU A 136 -5.85 12.42 -11.26
CA GLU A 136 -5.21 13.69 -11.49
C GLU A 136 -6.17 14.87 -11.31
N LYS A 137 -7.37 14.78 -11.85
CA LYS A 137 -8.43 15.81 -11.70
C LYS A 137 -8.79 16.01 -10.22
N SER A 138 -8.89 14.93 -9.43
CA SER A 138 -9.17 15.02 -8.01
C SER A 138 -8.05 15.72 -7.25
N ILE A 139 -6.78 15.43 -7.60
CA ILE A 139 -5.60 16.10 -7.03
C ILE A 139 -5.61 17.60 -7.37
N GLN A 140 -5.83 17.96 -8.63
CA GLN A 140 -5.87 19.36 -9.09
C GLN A 140 -7.00 20.16 -8.43
N GLN A 141 -8.14 19.52 -8.16
CA GLN A 141 -9.26 20.10 -7.41
C GLN A 141 -9.07 20.09 -5.89
N ASN A 142 -7.92 19.59 -5.40
CA ASN A 142 -7.62 19.42 -3.99
C ASN A 142 -8.65 18.53 -3.23
N LYS A 143 -9.31 17.60 -3.93
CA LYS A 143 -10.20 16.58 -3.39
C LYS A 143 -9.39 15.34 -3.06
N LEU A 144 -8.71 15.35 -1.92
CA LEU A 144 -7.66 14.39 -1.57
C LEU A 144 -8.11 13.19 -0.73
N LYS A 145 -9.38 13.14 -0.32
CA LYS A 145 -9.90 12.02 0.45
C LYS A 145 -10.09 10.80 -0.46
N LEU A 146 -9.29 9.76 -0.22
CA LEU A 146 -9.34 8.54 -1.01
C LEU A 146 -10.73 7.89 -0.98
N MET A 147 -11.39 7.85 0.18
CA MET A 147 -12.73 7.27 0.31
C MET A 147 -13.76 8.00 -0.56
N ASP A 148 -13.76 9.36 -0.56
CA ASP A 148 -14.68 10.14 -1.40
C ASP A 148 -14.44 9.87 -2.91
N PHE A 149 -13.16 9.63 -3.30
CA PHE A 149 -12.82 9.23 -4.66
C PHE A 149 -13.35 7.84 -5.00
N LEU A 150 -13.22 6.89 -4.09
CA LEU A 150 -13.67 5.50 -4.29
C LEU A 150 -15.21 5.40 -4.32
N ASP A 151 -15.90 6.16 -3.49
CA ASP A 151 -17.38 6.20 -3.48
C ASP A 151 -17.97 6.72 -4.80
N GLY A 152 -17.20 7.52 -5.55
CA GLY A 152 -17.56 7.99 -6.89
C GLY A 152 -17.23 7.02 -8.04
N ASN A 153 -16.62 5.86 -7.75
CA ASN A 153 -16.17 4.89 -8.75
C ASN A 153 -16.76 3.49 -8.47
N SER A 154 -17.05 2.74 -9.52
CA SER A 154 -17.36 1.32 -9.36
C SER A 154 -16.09 0.52 -9.12
N TYR A 155 -16.15 -0.46 -8.24
CA TYR A 155 -15.04 -1.36 -7.95
C TYR A 155 -15.49 -2.79 -7.72
N GLN A 156 -14.62 -3.72 -8.01
CA GLN A 156 -14.75 -5.11 -7.60
C GLN A 156 -14.27 -5.27 -6.16
N LYS A 157 -15.09 -5.94 -5.36
CA LYS A 157 -14.77 -6.29 -3.98
C LYS A 157 -14.14 -7.67 -3.93
N VAL A 158 -13.01 -7.80 -3.25
CA VAL A 158 -12.39 -9.09 -2.93
C VAL A 158 -12.40 -9.28 -1.42
N ASP A 159 -13.16 -10.25 -0.95
CA ASP A 159 -13.29 -10.54 0.48
C ASP A 159 -12.16 -11.46 0.95
N PHE A 160 -11.53 -11.06 2.06
CA PHE A 160 -10.47 -11.78 2.74
C PHE A 160 -10.87 -12.08 4.19
N ASN A 161 -10.34 -13.17 4.71
CA ASN A 161 -10.37 -13.45 6.15
C ASN A 161 -8.99 -13.13 6.74
N PHE A 162 -8.74 -11.83 6.98
CA PHE A 162 -7.47 -11.38 7.56
C PHE A 162 -7.35 -11.83 9.02
N SER A 163 -6.18 -12.33 9.38
CA SER A 163 -5.78 -12.54 10.77
C SER A 163 -5.76 -11.23 11.54
N MET A 164 -5.64 -11.30 12.86
CA MET A 164 -5.53 -10.12 13.71
C MET A 164 -4.32 -9.24 13.30
N LEU A 165 -3.20 -9.88 12.97
CA LEU A 165 -1.97 -9.20 12.57
C LEU A 165 -2.13 -8.50 11.20
N GLU A 166 -2.75 -9.17 10.22
CA GLU A 166 -2.98 -8.61 8.88
C GLU A 166 -3.96 -7.43 8.88
N LYS A 167 -4.88 -7.37 9.87
CA LYS A 167 -5.82 -6.25 10.07
C LYS A 167 -5.16 -5.01 10.69
N MET A 168 -3.96 -5.15 11.24
CA MET A 168 -3.30 -4.05 11.94
C MET A 168 -2.72 -3.02 10.96
N ASN A 169 -3.02 -1.76 11.24
CA ASN A 169 -2.30 -0.62 10.67
C ASN A 169 -1.28 -0.13 11.70
N ILE A 170 -0.01 -0.10 11.33
CA ILE A 170 1.06 0.39 12.22
C ILE A 170 1.22 1.90 12.00
N ASN A 171 0.63 2.72 12.87
CA ASN A 171 0.69 4.18 12.80
C ASN A 171 1.35 4.84 14.02
N THR A 172 1.51 4.07 15.11
CA THR A 172 2.02 4.52 16.40
C THR A 172 2.98 3.48 16.98
N PHE A 173 3.83 3.92 17.93
CA PHE A 173 4.68 3.00 18.69
C PHE A 173 3.89 1.99 19.54
N GLU A 174 2.68 2.33 19.94
CA GLU A 174 1.81 1.43 20.70
C GLU A 174 1.30 0.28 19.83
N GLU A 175 0.87 0.58 18.59
CA GLU A 175 0.50 -0.43 17.59
C GLU A 175 1.72 -1.30 17.21
N LEU A 176 2.91 -0.71 17.09
CA LEU A 176 4.14 -1.44 16.84
C LEU A 176 4.42 -2.47 17.95
N LYS A 177 4.38 -2.04 19.23
CA LYS A 177 4.57 -2.94 20.38
C LYS A 177 3.51 -4.03 20.45
N THR A 178 2.29 -3.72 20.03
CA THR A 178 1.22 -4.72 19.98
C THR A 178 1.51 -5.77 18.92
N ALA A 179 1.99 -5.36 17.73
CA ALA A 179 2.41 -6.27 16.68
C ALA A 179 3.58 -7.16 17.13
N GLU A 180 4.58 -6.60 17.84
CA GLU A 180 5.71 -7.37 18.42
C GLU A 180 5.21 -8.49 19.31
N LYS A 181 4.32 -8.18 20.26
CA LYS A 181 3.75 -9.19 21.18
C LYS A 181 2.97 -10.28 20.46
N ILE A 182 2.24 -9.95 19.38
CA ILE A 182 1.49 -10.95 18.62
C ILE A 182 2.46 -11.87 17.88
N LEU A 183 3.52 -11.34 17.30
CA LEU A 183 4.55 -12.13 16.60
C LEU A 183 5.32 -13.04 17.55
N GLU A 184 5.61 -12.60 18.79
CA GLU A 184 6.26 -13.40 19.83
C GLU A 184 5.39 -14.56 20.31
N ASN A 185 4.07 -14.35 20.41
CA ASN A 185 3.13 -15.36 20.91
C ASN A 185 2.63 -16.35 19.82
N GLY A 186 2.88 -16.05 18.56
CA GLY A 186 2.46 -16.88 17.43
C GLY A 186 3.53 -17.86 16.91
N ASN A 187 4.70 -17.92 17.60
CA ASN A 187 5.79 -18.86 17.33
C ASN A 187 5.75 -20.07 18.27
#